data_b69f23da4b78bf02a5743d16d3be1174
#
_entry.id   b69f23da4b78bf02a5743d16d3be1174
#
_cell.length_a   1.000
_cell.length_b   1.000
_cell.length_c   1.000
_cell.angle_alpha   90.00
_cell.angle_beta   90.00
_cell.angle_gamma   90.00
#
_symmetry.space_group_name_H-M   'P 1'
#
loop_
_entity.id
_entity.type
_entity.pdbx_description
1 polymer ?
#
loop_
_entity_poly.entity_id
_entity_poly.type
_entity_poly.pdbx_seq_one_letter_code
_entity_poly.pdbx_strand_id
1 'polypeptide(L)'
;MIRSPLLFRYLFREVSIATSASFAVVCVILFYGNAVRNDEYFLQALFHSPETFFTLSGLLIPYAAAYALPLGFVVGLLLSLGRMSADKEILAMRTVGLGVGTVLYPVILLALLFSVLSVFLVGEWGPRSRALFDLRKNEIVLNSLDIILKRDGVLTFDIPPIAEEGNTQDPSAALRSLMGPEVRRCGLAAGNVEGDVWRDLRLSFRDGSDRMVGVLSARSATVRRDTVRGVLALHLEGIDLEGDFN
;
A
#
# COMPACT_ATOMS: atom_id res chain seq x y z
N MET A 1 48.29 -14.68 -8.37
CA MET A 1 47.10 -14.51 -7.55
C MET A 1 46.53 -15.91 -7.26
N ILE A 2 46.73 -16.44 -6.07
CA ILE A 2 46.23 -17.77 -5.68
C ILE A 2 44.72 -17.60 -5.42
N ARG A 3 43.89 -17.86 -6.41
CA ARG A 3 42.43 -17.99 -6.23
C ARG A 3 42.18 -19.36 -5.62
N SER A 4 42.11 -19.47 -4.28
CA SER A 4 41.65 -20.70 -3.67
C SER A 4 40.14 -20.77 -3.82
N PRO A 5 39.59 -21.72 -4.61
CA PRO A 5 38.17 -21.84 -4.83
C PRO A 5 37.40 -22.15 -3.53
N LEU A 6 38.07 -22.76 -2.57
CA LEU A 6 37.53 -23.07 -1.25
C LEU A 6 37.22 -21.79 -0.45
N LEU A 7 38.18 -20.83 -0.42
CA LEU A 7 38.00 -19.57 0.29
C LEU A 7 36.88 -18.72 -0.34
N PHE A 8 36.83 -18.67 -1.67
CA PHE A 8 35.75 -18.01 -2.39
C PHE A 8 34.38 -18.59 -2.01
N ARG A 9 34.24 -19.91 -2.05
CA ARG A 9 33.00 -20.59 -1.70
C ARG A 9 32.60 -20.37 -0.25
N TYR A 10 33.55 -20.34 0.66
CA TYR A 10 33.34 -20.05 2.08
C TYR A 10 32.79 -18.62 2.25
N LEU A 11 33.50 -17.62 1.75
CA LEU A 11 33.11 -16.21 1.86
C LEU A 11 31.76 -15.93 1.19
N PHE A 12 31.58 -16.46 -0.01
CA PHE A 12 30.32 -16.32 -0.74
C PHE A 12 29.14 -16.88 0.03
N ARG A 13 29.28 -18.10 0.56
CA ARG A 13 28.24 -18.74 1.37
C ARG A 13 27.94 -17.95 2.63
N GLU A 14 28.96 -17.49 3.33
CA GLU A 14 28.84 -16.76 4.59
C GLU A 14 28.07 -15.44 4.40
N VAL A 15 28.50 -14.64 3.43
CA VAL A 15 27.83 -13.39 3.10
C VAL A 15 26.41 -13.63 2.58
N SER A 16 26.20 -14.68 1.75
CA SER A 16 24.88 -15.02 1.23
C SER A 16 23.88 -15.40 2.31
N ILE A 17 24.32 -16.18 3.30
CA ILE A 17 23.46 -16.59 4.42
C ILE A 17 23.06 -15.36 5.24
N ALA A 18 24.02 -14.53 5.61
CA ALA A 18 23.78 -13.31 6.39
C ALA A 18 22.87 -12.33 5.66
N THR A 19 23.10 -12.10 4.36
CA THR A 19 22.29 -11.20 3.55
C THR A 19 20.87 -11.75 3.33
N SER A 20 20.71 -13.05 3.11
CA SER A 20 19.39 -13.66 2.95
C SER A 20 18.59 -13.62 4.24
N ALA A 21 19.23 -13.88 5.39
CA ALA A 21 18.58 -13.77 6.69
C ALA A 21 18.14 -12.32 6.99
N SER A 22 19.02 -11.37 6.77
CA SER A 22 18.71 -9.94 6.95
C SER A 22 17.62 -9.48 5.99
N PHE A 23 17.65 -9.90 4.74
CA PHE A 23 16.58 -9.63 3.77
C PHE A 23 15.23 -10.15 4.26
N ALA A 24 15.18 -11.39 4.75
CA ALA A 24 13.95 -11.98 5.26
C ALA A 24 13.38 -11.18 6.44
N VAL A 25 14.22 -10.79 7.40
CA VAL A 25 13.81 -9.96 8.54
C VAL A 25 13.28 -8.60 8.09
N VAL A 26 14.02 -7.90 7.24
CA VAL A 26 13.59 -6.58 6.73
C VAL A 26 12.31 -6.70 5.90
N CYS A 27 12.18 -7.75 5.10
CA CYS A 27 10.96 -8.02 4.32
C CYS A 27 9.73 -8.21 5.22
N VAL A 28 9.85 -8.98 6.30
CA VAL A 28 8.78 -9.17 7.28
C VAL A 28 8.40 -7.85 7.96
N ILE A 29 9.39 -7.04 8.36
CA ILE A 29 9.14 -5.73 8.98
C ILE A 29 8.38 -4.80 8.01
N LEU A 30 8.84 -4.70 6.77
CA LEU A 30 8.19 -3.86 5.76
C LEU A 30 6.80 -4.39 5.37
N PHE A 31 6.66 -5.70 5.26
CA PHE A 31 5.36 -6.33 5.02
C PHE A 31 4.38 -6.01 6.16
N TYR A 32 4.79 -6.21 7.41
CA TYR A 32 3.98 -5.91 8.58
C TYR A 32 3.60 -4.43 8.64
N GLY A 33 4.55 -3.52 8.44
CA GLY A 33 4.28 -2.07 8.42
C GLY A 33 3.27 -1.65 7.34
N ASN A 34 3.32 -2.29 6.16
CA ASN A 34 2.33 -2.06 5.11
C ASN A 34 0.97 -2.70 5.42
N ALA A 35 0.96 -3.89 6.04
CA ALA A 35 -0.27 -4.56 6.46
C ALA A 35 -1.02 -3.74 7.53
N VAL A 36 -0.31 -3.23 8.55
CA VAL A 36 -0.88 -2.37 9.59
C VAL A 36 -1.43 -1.06 9.02
N ARG A 37 -0.78 -0.48 8.01
CA ARG A 37 -1.29 0.72 7.35
C ARG A 37 -2.62 0.47 6.62
N ASN A 38 -2.91 -0.76 6.25
CA ASN A 38 -4.11 -1.17 5.54
C ASN A 38 -4.93 -2.19 6.37
N ASP A 39 -4.88 -2.09 7.70
CA ASP A 39 -5.45 -3.06 8.64
C ASP A 39 -6.96 -3.27 8.45
N GLU A 40 -7.73 -2.22 8.20
CA GLU A 40 -9.17 -2.31 7.94
C GLU A 40 -9.49 -3.25 6.77
N TYR A 41 -8.73 -3.19 5.67
CA TYR A 41 -8.94 -4.04 4.50
C TYR A 41 -8.49 -5.48 4.75
N PHE A 42 -7.39 -5.65 5.49
CA PHE A 42 -6.90 -6.97 5.87
C PHE A 42 -7.84 -7.67 6.84
N LEU A 43 -8.38 -6.94 7.82
CA LEU A 43 -9.38 -7.48 8.76
C LEU A 43 -10.68 -7.84 8.05
N GLN A 44 -11.20 -6.96 7.19
CA GLN A 44 -12.40 -7.25 6.40
C GLN A 44 -12.19 -8.48 5.50
N ALA A 45 -11.05 -8.57 4.81
CA ALA A 45 -10.72 -9.74 3.99
C ALA A 45 -10.62 -11.02 4.81
N LEU A 46 -10.02 -10.98 5.98
CA LEU A 46 -9.86 -12.15 6.87
C LEU A 46 -11.21 -12.70 7.32
N PHE A 47 -12.16 -11.81 7.68
CA PHE A 47 -13.48 -12.21 8.18
C PHE A 47 -14.46 -12.63 7.08
N HIS A 48 -14.34 -12.08 5.87
CA HIS A 48 -15.30 -12.36 4.78
C HIS A 48 -14.84 -13.45 3.84
N SER A 49 -13.54 -13.51 3.50
CA SER A 49 -13.00 -14.51 2.59
C SER A 49 -11.50 -14.72 2.78
N PRO A 50 -11.07 -15.86 3.34
CA PRO A 50 -9.64 -16.17 3.50
C PRO A 50 -8.85 -16.11 2.20
N GLU A 51 -9.48 -16.46 1.07
CA GLU A 51 -8.86 -16.39 -0.25
C GLU A 51 -8.45 -14.96 -0.62
N THR A 52 -9.31 -13.99 -0.34
CA THR A 52 -9.02 -12.56 -0.57
C THR A 52 -7.86 -12.09 0.31
N PHE A 53 -7.80 -12.53 1.56
CA PHE A 53 -6.70 -12.22 2.47
C PHE A 53 -5.35 -12.73 1.94
N PHE A 54 -5.29 -13.99 1.47
CA PHE A 54 -4.07 -14.55 0.89
C PHE A 54 -3.68 -13.85 -0.42
N THR A 55 -4.65 -13.48 -1.23
CA THR A 55 -4.41 -12.73 -2.48
C THR A 55 -3.82 -11.36 -2.20
N LEU A 56 -4.41 -10.58 -1.27
CA LEU A 56 -3.89 -9.26 -0.88
C LEU A 56 -2.49 -9.37 -0.27
N SER A 57 -2.28 -10.35 0.62
CA SER A 57 -0.97 -10.62 1.22
C SER A 57 0.07 -10.99 0.16
N GLY A 58 -0.29 -11.87 -0.77
CA GLY A 58 0.59 -12.28 -1.87
C GLY A 58 1.01 -11.14 -2.80
N LEU A 59 0.11 -10.18 -3.04
CA LEU A 59 0.41 -8.99 -3.84
C LEU A 59 1.31 -7.99 -3.10
N LEU A 60 1.25 -7.96 -1.76
CA LEU A 60 2.05 -7.04 -0.95
C LEU A 60 3.50 -7.50 -0.79
N ILE A 61 3.75 -8.83 -0.82
CA ILE A 61 5.10 -9.41 -0.66
C ILE A 61 6.10 -8.89 -1.71
N PRO A 62 5.84 -8.93 -3.04
CA PRO A 62 6.79 -8.43 -4.03
C PRO A 62 7.08 -6.94 -3.89
N TYR A 63 6.08 -6.16 -3.48
CA TYR A 63 6.25 -4.75 -3.19
C TYR A 63 7.18 -4.51 -1.98
N ALA A 64 6.96 -5.22 -0.88
CA ALA A 64 7.82 -5.15 0.30
C ALA A 64 9.25 -5.64 -0.02
N ALA A 65 9.38 -6.74 -0.78
CA ALA A 65 10.65 -7.31 -1.18
C ALA A 65 11.50 -6.36 -2.04
N ALA A 66 10.88 -5.55 -2.90
CA ALA A 66 11.57 -4.57 -3.72
C ALA A 66 12.39 -3.57 -2.89
N TYR A 67 11.85 -3.14 -1.75
CA TYR A 67 12.54 -2.23 -0.82
C TYR A 67 13.40 -2.97 0.21
N ALA A 68 12.98 -4.17 0.62
CA ALA A 68 13.72 -4.97 1.58
C ALA A 68 15.06 -5.46 1.04
N LEU A 69 15.16 -5.70 -0.28
CA LEU A 69 16.31 -6.31 -0.89
C LEU A 69 17.59 -5.45 -0.76
N PRO A 70 17.61 -4.16 -1.13
CA PRO A 70 18.81 -3.33 -0.95
C PRO A 70 19.15 -3.11 0.53
N LEU A 71 18.16 -2.91 1.39
CA LEU A 71 18.36 -2.71 2.82
C LEU A 71 18.88 -3.98 3.49
N GLY A 72 18.28 -5.12 3.19
CA GLY A 72 18.71 -6.42 3.72
C GLY A 72 20.13 -6.80 3.27
N PHE A 73 20.50 -6.45 2.03
CA PHE A 73 21.85 -6.65 1.55
C PHE A 73 22.87 -5.85 2.36
N VAL A 74 22.63 -4.55 2.57
CA VAL A 74 23.55 -3.69 3.35
C VAL A 74 23.68 -4.18 4.79
N VAL A 75 22.55 -4.48 5.45
CA VAL A 75 22.54 -4.97 6.85
C VAL A 75 23.26 -6.33 6.93
N GLY A 76 22.96 -7.26 6.04
CA GLY A 76 23.58 -8.58 6.01
C GLY A 76 25.09 -8.53 5.74
N LEU A 77 25.50 -7.63 4.85
CA LEU A 77 26.93 -7.40 4.57
C LEU A 77 27.66 -6.87 5.80
N LEU A 78 27.08 -5.87 6.48
CA LEU A 78 27.67 -5.32 7.71
C LEU A 78 27.77 -6.37 8.81
N LEU A 79 26.75 -7.20 8.99
CA LEU A 79 26.75 -8.27 9.99
C LEU A 79 27.79 -9.34 9.66
N SER A 80 27.87 -9.78 8.41
CA SER A 80 28.81 -10.81 7.99
C SER A 80 30.25 -10.33 8.11
N LEU A 81 30.59 -9.18 7.54
CA LEU A 81 31.93 -8.62 7.60
C LEU A 81 32.33 -8.22 9.03
N GLY A 82 31.39 -7.69 9.82
CA GLY A 82 31.56 -7.35 11.22
C GLY A 82 31.94 -8.58 12.05
N ARG A 83 31.23 -9.69 11.88
CA ARG A 83 31.52 -10.96 12.55
C ARG A 83 32.90 -11.50 12.15
N MET A 84 33.18 -11.57 10.85
CA MET A 84 34.51 -12.04 10.37
C MET A 84 35.65 -11.15 10.86
N SER A 85 35.42 -9.86 11.07
CA SER A 85 36.40 -8.93 11.64
C SER A 85 36.60 -9.20 13.14
N ALA A 86 35.51 -9.41 13.89
CA ALA A 86 35.55 -9.72 15.32
C ALA A 86 36.27 -11.04 15.60
N ASP A 87 35.99 -12.06 14.78
CA ASP A 87 36.66 -13.38 14.85
C ASP A 87 38.09 -13.36 14.30
N LYS A 88 38.62 -12.20 13.91
CA LYS A 88 39.95 -12.01 13.35
C LYS A 88 40.25 -12.81 12.06
N GLU A 89 39.21 -13.36 11.41
CA GLU A 89 39.32 -14.15 10.18
C GLU A 89 39.96 -13.32 9.04
N ILE A 90 39.53 -12.05 8.90
CA ILE A 90 40.11 -11.11 7.91
C ILE A 90 41.60 -10.86 8.19
N LEU A 91 41.97 -10.75 9.47
CA LEU A 91 43.35 -10.57 9.86
C LEU A 91 44.19 -11.84 9.56
N ALA A 92 43.67 -13.02 9.88
CA ALA A 92 44.32 -14.29 9.58
C ALA A 92 44.55 -14.49 8.07
N MET A 93 43.59 -14.12 7.24
CA MET A 93 43.76 -14.13 5.78
C MET A 93 44.87 -13.20 5.30
N ARG A 94 45.00 -12.03 5.92
CA ARG A 94 46.07 -11.09 5.59
C ARG A 94 47.46 -11.57 6.01
N THR A 95 47.60 -12.25 7.16
CA THR A 95 48.90 -12.80 7.61
C THR A 95 49.40 -13.90 6.69
N VAL A 96 48.52 -14.64 6.02
CA VAL A 96 48.87 -15.64 4.99
C VAL A 96 49.17 -14.99 3.62
N GLY A 97 49.17 -13.66 3.53
CA GLY A 97 49.47 -12.95 2.30
C GLY A 97 48.31 -12.81 1.31
N LEU A 98 47.05 -13.09 1.74
CA LEU A 98 45.91 -12.89 0.92
C LEU A 98 45.52 -11.40 0.87
N GLY A 99 45.45 -10.85 -0.33
CA GLY A 99 45.06 -9.46 -0.53
C GLY A 99 43.60 -9.20 -0.23
N VAL A 100 43.27 -7.95 0.13
CA VAL A 100 41.87 -7.50 0.39
C VAL A 100 40.95 -7.80 -0.79
N GLY A 101 41.45 -7.77 -2.02
CA GLY A 101 40.66 -8.12 -3.23
C GLY A 101 40.11 -9.53 -3.22
N THR A 102 40.73 -10.49 -2.48
CA THR A 102 40.23 -11.86 -2.36
C THR A 102 38.94 -11.92 -1.54
N VAL A 103 38.82 -11.04 -0.53
CA VAL A 103 37.60 -10.91 0.28
C VAL A 103 36.49 -10.10 -0.46
N LEU A 104 36.94 -9.05 -1.16
CA LEU A 104 36.00 -8.17 -1.88
C LEU A 104 35.37 -8.82 -3.11
N TYR A 105 36.05 -9.71 -3.79
CA TYR A 105 35.57 -10.31 -5.03
C TYR A 105 34.19 -11.04 -4.87
N PRO A 106 34.01 -11.95 -3.92
CA PRO A 106 32.70 -12.58 -3.70
C PRO A 106 31.62 -11.60 -3.27
N VAL A 107 31.99 -10.55 -2.50
CA VAL A 107 31.07 -9.50 -2.08
C VAL A 107 30.58 -8.68 -3.26
N ILE A 108 31.49 -8.27 -4.17
CA ILE A 108 31.14 -7.51 -5.37
C ILE A 108 30.25 -8.35 -6.30
N LEU A 109 30.55 -9.64 -6.46
CA LEU A 109 29.71 -10.53 -7.26
C LEU A 109 28.28 -10.62 -6.70
N LEU A 110 28.17 -10.77 -5.39
CA LEU A 110 26.89 -10.78 -4.70
C LEU A 110 26.16 -9.44 -4.83
N ALA A 111 26.88 -8.31 -4.66
CA ALA A 111 26.31 -6.98 -4.84
C ALA A 111 25.75 -6.78 -6.25
N LEU A 112 26.46 -7.25 -7.27
CA LEU A 112 26.00 -7.18 -8.66
C LEU A 112 24.72 -8.01 -8.86
N LEU A 113 24.69 -9.23 -8.32
CA LEU A 113 23.52 -10.11 -8.39
C LEU A 113 22.30 -9.46 -7.72
N PHE A 114 22.46 -8.94 -6.50
CA PHE A 114 21.40 -8.27 -5.77
C PHE A 114 20.96 -6.95 -6.45
N SER A 115 21.92 -6.23 -7.06
CA SER A 115 21.60 -5.01 -7.83
C SER A 115 20.70 -5.31 -9.03
N VAL A 116 21.03 -6.33 -9.83
CA VAL A 116 20.22 -6.75 -10.98
C VAL A 116 18.84 -7.19 -10.51
N LEU A 117 18.77 -7.99 -9.44
CA LEU A 117 17.50 -8.44 -8.87
C LEU A 117 16.67 -7.27 -8.34
N SER A 118 17.31 -6.29 -7.71
CA SER A 118 16.65 -5.07 -7.19
C SER A 118 16.07 -4.24 -8.32
N VAL A 119 16.81 -4.02 -9.40
CA VAL A 119 16.31 -3.29 -10.58
C VAL A 119 15.07 -3.97 -11.17
N PHE A 120 15.08 -5.29 -11.25
CA PHE A 120 13.94 -6.05 -11.75
C PHE A 120 12.72 -5.96 -10.83
N LEU A 121 12.92 -6.11 -9.51
CA LEU A 121 11.82 -6.00 -8.54
C LEU A 121 11.26 -4.57 -8.48
N VAL A 122 12.12 -3.56 -8.41
CA VAL A 122 11.67 -2.16 -8.32
C VAL A 122 11.07 -1.66 -9.63
N GLY A 123 11.63 -2.07 -10.76
CA GLY A 123 11.22 -1.58 -12.08
C GLY A 123 9.93 -2.22 -12.60
N GLU A 124 9.70 -3.49 -12.32
CA GLU A 124 8.61 -4.23 -12.96
C GLU A 124 7.64 -4.87 -11.98
N TRP A 125 8.12 -5.67 -11.05
CA TRP A 125 7.25 -6.45 -10.17
C TRP A 125 6.62 -5.64 -9.04
N GLY A 126 7.38 -4.77 -8.40
CA GLY A 126 6.89 -3.94 -7.30
C GLY A 126 5.72 -3.04 -7.71
N PRO A 127 5.86 -2.19 -8.74
CA PRO A 127 4.79 -1.32 -9.22
C PRO A 127 3.56 -2.07 -9.70
N ARG A 128 3.75 -3.18 -10.44
CA ARG A 128 2.63 -4.02 -10.91
C ARG A 128 1.86 -4.64 -9.75
N SER A 129 2.57 -5.19 -8.77
CA SER A 129 1.95 -5.79 -7.59
C SER A 129 1.20 -4.74 -6.77
N ARG A 130 1.75 -3.53 -6.65
CA ARG A 130 1.09 -2.42 -5.96
C ARG A 130 -0.18 -1.97 -6.68
N ALA A 131 -0.13 -1.82 -8.00
CA ALA A 131 -1.29 -1.45 -8.80
C ALA A 131 -2.41 -2.50 -8.69
N LEU A 132 -2.09 -3.79 -8.75
CA LEU A 132 -3.06 -4.87 -8.54
C LEU A 132 -3.63 -4.89 -7.12
N PHE A 133 -2.80 -4.60 -6.11
CA PHE A 133 -3.25 -4.48 -4.73
C PHE A 133 -4.26 -3.34 -4.58
N ASP A 134 -3.96 -2.15 -5.12
CA ASP A 134 -4.85 -0.99 -5.05
C ASP A 134 -6.17 -1.23 -5.81
N LEU A 135 -6.14 -1.93 -6.95
CA LEU A 135 -7.35 -2.35 -7.67
C LEU A 135 -8.23 -3.29 -6.83
N ARG A 136 -7.63 -4.32 -6.23
CA ARG A 136 -8.35 -5.28 -5.37
C ARG A 136 -8.90 -4.61 -4.11
N LYS A 137 -8.11 -3.74 -3.51
CA LYS A 137 -8.54 -2.92 -2.37
C LYS A 137 -9.77 -2.08 -2.74
N ASN A 138 -9.73 -1.35 -3.85
CA ASN A 138 -10.83 -0.53 -4.32
C ASN A 138 -12.10 -1.36 -4.59
N GLU A 139 -11.96 -2.55 -5.18
CA GLU A 139 -13.05 -3.49 -5.40
C GLU A 139 -13.73 -3.92 -4.08
N ILE A 140 -12.93 -4.24 -3.06
CA ILE A 140 -13.44 -4.62 -1.72
C ILE A 140 -14.19 -3.45 -1.10
N VAL A 141 -13.61 -2.25 -1.11
CA VAL A 141 -14.23 -1.04 -0.57
C VAL A 141 -15.58 -0.76 -1.25
N LEU A 142 -15.58 -0.73 -2.58
CA LEU A 142 -16.80 -0.40 -3.34
C LEU A 142 -17.90 -1.45 -3.16
N ASN A 143 -17.56 -2.72 -3.01
CA ASN A 143 -18.53 -3.78 -2.73
C ASN A 143 -19.02 -3.76 -1.28
N SER A 144 -18.16 -3.36 -0.32
CA SER A 144 -18.57 -3.26 1.09
C SER A 144 -19.54 -2.11 1.34
N LEU A 145 -19.53 -1.06 0.51
CA LEU A 145 -20.46 0.07 0.65
C LEU A 145 -21.93 -0.37 0.62
N ASP A 146 -22.30 -1.29 -0.28
CA ASP A 146 -23.66 -1.82 -0.36
C ASP A 146 -24.07 -2.57 0.92
N ILE A 147 -23.13 -3.31 1.49
CA ILE A 147 -23.36 -4.11 2.70
C ILE A 147 -23.53 -3.18 3.91
N ILE A 148 -22.68 -2.15 4.03
CA ILE A 148 -22.73 -1.18 5.12
C ILE A 148 -24.00 -0.33 5.02
N LEU A 149 -24.35 0.14 3.82
CA LEU A 149 -25.60 0.87 3.59
C LEU A 149 -26.83 0.03 3.93
N LYS A 150 -26.84 -1.25 3.60
CA LYS A 150 -27.93 -2.17 3.96
C LYS A 150 -28.01 -2.44 5.46
N ARG A 151 -26.86 -2.46 6.15
CA ARG A 151 -26.77 -2.80 7.57
C ARG A 151 -27.00 -1.59 8.47
N ASP A 152 -26.28 -0.51 8.21
CA ASP A 152 -26.21 0.66 9.09
C ASP A 152 -27.06 1.83 8.57
N GLY A 153 -27.51 1.77 7.33
CA GLY A 153 -28.39 2.76 6.68
C GLY A 153 -27.72 4.10 6.38
N VAL A 154 -26.56 4.37 6.95
CA VAL A 154 -25.84 5.65 6.79
C VAL A 154 -24.33 5.41 6.70
N LEU A 155 -23.70 6.00 5.70
CA LEU A 155 -22.25 6.09 5.55
C LEU A 155 -21.80 7.53 5.76
N THR A 156 -20.78 7.74 6.57
CA THR A 156 -20.22 9.07 6.80
C THR A 156 -18.80 9.13 6.22
N PHE A 157 -18.54 10.13 5.39
CA PHE A 157 -17.23 10.39 4.80
C PHE A 157 -16.70 11.73 5.29
N ASP A 158 -15.46 11.75 5.74
CA ASP A 158 -14.75 12.99 5.99
C ASP A 158 -14.22 13.54 4.65
N ILE A 159 -14.55 14.80 4.37
CA ILE A 159 -14.05 15.51 3.18
C ILE A 159 -12.74 16.17 3.62
N PRO A 160 -11.58 15.77 3.05
CA PRO A 160 -10.29 16.32 3.46
C PRO A 160 -10.25 17.83 3.24
N PRO A 161 -9.55 18.61 4.07
CA PRO A 161 -9.34 20.03 3.85
C PRO A 161 -8.65 20.27 2.50
N ILE A 162 -8.87 21.42 1.89
CA ILE A 162 -8.34 21.77 0.57
C ILE A 162 -6.84 21.45 0.54
N ALA A 163 -6.45 20.45 -0.22
CA ALA A 163 -5.07 20.33 -0.68
C ALA A 163 -4.88 21.40 -1.75
N GLU A 164 -3.76 22.13 -1.65
CA GLU A 164 -3.40 23.27 -2.48
C GLU A 164 -3.76 23.12 -3.96
N GLU A 165 -4.17 24.23 -4.54
CA GLU A 165 -4.57 24.44 -5.93
C GLU A 165 -3.76 23.62 -6.94
N GLY A 166 -4.44 22.79 -7.72
CA GLY A 166 -3.85 22.19 -8.92
C GLY A 166 -4.53 20.97 -9.50
N ASN A 167 -5.37 20.26 -8.78
CA ASN A 167 -5.98 19.05 -9.30
C ASN A 167 -7.47 19.25 -9.63
N THR A 168 -7.74 19.73 -10.83
CA THR A 168 -9.10 19.92 -11.40
C THR A 168 -9.89 18.61 -11.57
N GLN A 169 -9.33 17.47 -11.21
CA GLN A 169 -9.98 16.15 -11.29
C GLN A 169 -10.39 15.59 -9.91
N ASP A 170 -10.31 16.38 -8.85
CA ASP A 170 -10.75 15.95 -7.53
C ASP A 170 -12.29 16.02 -7.43
N PRO A 171 -12.98 14.86 -7.25
CA PRO A 171 -14.44 14.83 -7.10
C PRO A 171 -14.94 15.66 -5.93
N SER A 172 -14.10 15.84 -4.89
CA SER A 172 -14.40 16.67 -3.73
C SER A 172 -14.47 18.16 -4.07
N ALA A 173 -13.75 18.61 -5.09
CA ALA A 173 -13.78 20.01 -5.54
C ALA A 173 -15.13 20.38 -6.16
N ALA A 174 -15.75 19.47 -6.92
CA ALA A 174 -17.08 19.67 -7.49
C ALA A 174 -18.16 19.75 -6.41
N LEU A 175 -18.09 18.92 -5.39
CA LEU A 175 -19.00 18.96 -4.25
C LEU A 175 -18.87 20.28 -3.46
N ARG A 176 -17.64 20.77 -3.27
CA ARG A 176 -17.39 22.04 -2.57
C ARG A 176 -17.84 23.26 -3.33
N SER A 177 -17.71 23.26 -4.67
CA SER A 177 -18.21 24.37 -5.50
C SER A 177 -19.72 24.51 -5.45
N LEU A 178 -20.43 23.41 -5.17
CA LEU A 178 -21.89 23.39 -5.02
C LEU A 178 -22.35 23.69 -3.58
N MET A 179 -21.59 23.28 -2.56
CA MET A 179 -22.03 23.27 -1.16
C MET A 179 -21.30 24.27 -0.25
N GLY A 180 -20.30 24.98 -0.76
CA GLY A 180 -19.48 25.91 0.02
C GLY A 180 -18.25 25.30 0.69
N PRO A 181 -17.26 26.14 1.06
CA PRO A 181 -15.96 25.69 1.59
C PRO A 181 -16.01 25.15 3.03
N GLU A 182 -17.11 25.31 3.72
CA GLU A 182 -17.26 24.96 5.14
C GLU A 182 -17.56 23.48 5.37
N VAL A 183 -17.97 22.73 4.34
CA VAL A 183 -18.37 21.34 4.45
C VAL A 183 -17.16 20.44 4.75
N ARG A 184 -17.22 19.72 5.88
CA ARG A 184 -16.17 18.80 6.34
C ARG A 184 -16.60 17.35 6.32
N ARG A 185 -17.89 17.08 6.45
CA ARG A 185 -18.45 15.74 6.49
C ARG A 185 -19.63 15.60 5.55
N CYS A 186 -19.66 14.46 4.87
CA CYS A 186 -20.79 14.06 4.05
C CYS A 186 -21.34 12.73 4.59
N GLY A 187 -22.61 12.75 4.98
CA GLY A 187 -23.36 11.53 5.35
C GLY A 187 -24.22 11.09 4.17
N LEU A 188 -24.09 9.82 3.77
CA LEU A 188 -24.87 9.22 2.68
C LEU A 188 -25.79 8.17 3.28
N ALA A 189 -27.09 8.31 3.08
CA ALA A 189 -28.12 7.36 3.49
C ALA A 189 -28.95 6.94 2.28
N ALA A 190 -29.28 5.67 2.18
CA ALA A 190 -30.17 5.15 1.14
C ALA A 190 -31.29 4.31 1.77
N GLY A 191 -32.52 4.54 1.35
CA GLY A 191 -33.69 3.81 1.87
C GLY A 191 -33.76 2.38 1.35
N ASN A 192 -33.41 2.14 0.08
CA ASN A 192 -33.33 0.81 -0.51
C ASN A 192 -32.16 0.71 -1.48
N VAL A 193 -31.36 -0.35 -1.33
CA VAL A 193 -30.15 -0.62 -2.13
C VAL A 193 -30.37 -1.90 -2.94
N GLU A 194 -30.63 -1.76 -4.24
CA GLU A 194 -30.81 -2.86 -5.19
C GLU A 194 -29.72 -2.83 -6.27
N GLY A 195 -28.60 -3.52 -6.01
CA GLY A 195 -27.48 -3.57 -6.96
C GLY A 195 -26.92 -2.18 -7.27
N ASP A 196 -26.96 -1.77 -8.54
CA ASP A 196 -26.46 -0.49 -8.99
C ASP A 196 -27.47 0.66 -8.89
N VAL A 197 -28.67 0.41 -8.37
CA VAL A 197 -29.72 1.44 -8.19
C VAL A 197 -30.05 1.58 -6.71
N TRP A 198 -29.81 2.79 -6.19
CA TRP A 198 -30.16 3.17 -4.83
C TRP A 198 -31.38 4.09 -4.86
N ARG A 199 -32.40 3.79 -4.03
CA ARG A 199 -33.63 4.59 -3.94
C ARG A 199 -33.67 5.36 -2.64
N ASP A 200 -34.33 6.51 -2.66
CA ASP A 200 -34.46 7.41 -1.51
C ASP A 200 -33.11 7.80 -0.92
N LEU A 201 -32.20 8.24 -1.79
CA LEU A 201 -30.87 8.67 -1.41
C LEU A 201 -30.93 10.03 -0.70
N ARG A 202 -30.25 10.14 0.44
CA ARG A 202 -30.06 11.37 1.18
C ARG A 202 -28.58 11.62 1.42
N LEU A 203 -28.10 12.75 0.95
CA LEU A 203 -26.74 13.24 1.22
C LEU A 203 -26.87 14.39 2.22
N SER A 204 -26.37 14.20 3.42
CA SER A 204 -26.33 15.23 4.46
C SER A 204 -24.92 15.84 4.54
N PHE A 205 -24.84 17.15 4.51
CA PHE A 205 -23.58 17.88 4.55
C PHE A 205 -23.45 18.57 5.91
N ARG A 206 -22.30 18.38 6.56
CA ARG A 206 -22.01 18.93 7.88
C ARG A 206 -20.73 19.74 7.87
N ASP A 207 -20.73 20.82 8.64
CA ASP A 207 -19.58 21.65 8.93
C ASP A 207 -18.60 20.98 9.90
N GLY A 208 -17.41 21.57 10.09
CA GLY A 208 -16.42 21.13 11.07
C GLY A 208 -16.90 21.15 12.53
N SER A 209 -17.98 21.89 12.83
CA SER A 209 -18.67 21.90 14.12
C SER A 209 -19.85 20.92 14.26
N ASP A 210 -19.99 19.99 13.30
CA ASP A 210 -21.06 18.99 13.18
C ASP A 210 -22.48 19.58 12.96
N ARG A 211 -22.57 20.86 12.57
CA ARG A 211 -23.85 21.49 12.18
C ARG A 211 -24.22 21.05 10.78
N MET A 212 -25.51 20.80 10.59
CA MET A 212 -26.06 20.48 9.27
C MET A 212 -26.07 21.75 8.41
N VAL A 213 -25.37 21.71 7.27
CA VAL A 213 -25.30 22.80 6.29
C VAL A 213 -26.41 22.64 5.25
N GLY A 214 -26.68 21.38 4.84
CA GLY A 214 -27.72 21.10 3.89
C GLY A 214 -27.94 19.61 3.69
N VAL A 215 -29.06 19.28 3.06
CA VAL A 215 -29.42 17.93 2.67
C VAL A 215 -29.82 17.93 1.20
N LEU A 216 -29.23 17.02 0.45
CA LEU A 216 -29.63 16.74 -0.91
C LEU A 216 -30.36 15.40 -0.89
N SER A 217 -31.60 15.40 -1.31
CA SER A 217 -32.39 14.17 -1.48
C SER A 217 -32.58 13.86 -2.96
N ALA A 218 -32.48 12.57 -3.32
CA ALA A 218 -32.72 12.11 -4.67
C ALA A 218 -33.64 10.89 -4.62
N ARG A 219 -34.60 10.84 -5.53
CA ARG A 219 -35.57 9.73 -5.62
C ARG A 219 -34.87 8.44 -6.04
N SER A 220 -33.93 8.52 -6.96
CA SER A 220 -33.11 7.40 -7.39
C SER A 220 -31.69 7.87 -7.71
N ALA A 221 -30.73 6.99 -7.48
CA ALA A 221 -29.34 7.17 -7.84
C ALA A 221 -28.84 5.92 -8.54
N THR A 222 -28.30 6.08 -9.75
CA THR A 222 -27.57 5.00 -10.42
C THR A 222 -26.08 5.10 -10.06
N VAL A 223 -25.57 4.01 -9.50
CA VAL A 223 -24.19 3.92 -8.99
C VAL A 223 -23.27 3.37 -10.06
N ARG A 224 -22.30 4.14 -10.47
CA ARG A 224 -21.25 3.70 -11.38
C ARG A 224 -19.93 3.59 -10.61
N ARG A 225 -19.40 2.37 -10.52
CA ARG A 225 -18.17 2.08 -9.77
C ARG A 225 -16.98 2.09 -10.73
N ASP A 226 -16.04 3.01 -10.53
CA ASP A 226 -14.75 2.99 -11.21
C ASP A 226 -13.71 2.39 -10.26
N THR A 227 -13.51 1.07 -10.37
CA THR A 227 -12.54 0.32 -9.54
C THR A 227 -11.10 0.74 -9.81
N VAL A 228 -10.79 1.26 -11.01
CA VAL A 228 -9.45 1.69 -11.38
C VAL A 228 -9.06 2.96 -10.63
N ARG A 229 -9.99 3.91 -10.55
CA ARG A 229 -9.79 5.18 -9.85
C ARG A 229 -10.21 5.16 -8.38
N GLY A 230 -10.91 4.11 -7.94
CA GLY A 230 -11.48 4.03 -6.60
C GLY A 230 -12.57 5.07 -6.36
N VAL A 231 -13.28 5.46 -7.42
CA VAL A 231 -14.30 6.52 -7.38
C VAL A 231 -15.68 5.93 -7.58
N LEU A 232 -16.62 6.43 -6.79
CA LEU A 232 -18.04 6.14 -6.93
C LEU A 232 -18.69 7.34 -7.61
N ALA A 233 -19.21 7.16 -8.81
CA ALA A 233 -20.01 8.16 -9.50
C ALA A 233 -21.49 7.88 -9.27
N LEU A 234 -22.20 8.83 -8.68
CA LEU A 234 -23.63 8.77 -8.46
C LEU A 234 -24.34 9.62 -9.52
N HIS A 235 -25.17 8.98 -10.32
CA HIS A 235 -26.06 9.70 -11.23
C HIS A 235 -27.42 9.82 -10.55
N LEU A 236 -27.74 11.05 -10.13
CA LEU A 236 -28.90 11.33 -9.31
C LEU A 236 -30.09 11.75 -10.19
N GLU A 237 -31.27 11.19 -9.91
CA GLU A 237 -32.52 11.58 -10.58
C GLU A 237 -33.56 12.01 -9.55
N GLY A 238 -34.29 13.09 -9.88
CA GLY A 238 -35.32 13.65 -9.00
C GLY A 238 -34.70 14.30 -7.77
N ILE A 239 -33.76 15.23 -8.00
CA ILE A 239 -33.00 15.92 -6.95
C ILE A 239 -33.86 17.00 -6.30
N ASP A 240 -33.88 17.01 -4.98
CA ASP A 240 -34.43 18.07 -4.13
C ASP A 240 -33.34 18.54 -3.17
N LEU A 241 -33.10 19.85 -3.13
CA LEU A 241 -32.06 20.50 -2.35
C LEU A 241 -32.70 21.31 -1.24
N GLU A 242 -32.42 20.96 0.00
CA GLU A 242 -32.92 21.64 1.18
C GLU A 242 -31.71 22.05 2.04
N GLY A 243 -31.48 23.39 2.19
CA GLY A 243 -30.40 23.90 3.02
C GLY A 243 -30.04 25.37 2.78
N ASP A 244 -29.26 25.92 3.68
CA ASP A 244 -28.68 27.25 3.61
C ASP A 244 -27.35 27.21 2.82
N PHE A 245 -27.46 27.22 1.52
CA PHE A 245 -26.30 27.29 0.62
C PHE A 245 -26.04 28.78 0.31
N ASN A 246 -25.15 29.39 1.09
CA ASN A 246 -24.72 30.78 0.89
C ASN A 246 -23.31 30.84 0.29
#